data_61df97f922c72443132392b8c2ee7782
#
_entry.id   61df97f922c72443132392b8c2ee7782
#
_cell.length_a   1.000
_cell.length_b   1.000
_cell.length_c   1.000
_cell.angle_alpha   90.00
_cell.angle_beta   90.00
_cell.angle_gamma   90.00
#
_symmetry.space_group_name_H-M   'P 1'
#
loop_
_entity.id
_entity.type
_entity.pdbx_description
1 polymer ?
#
loop_
_entity_poly.entity_id
_entity_poly.type
_entity_poly.pdbx_seq_one_letter_code
_entity_poly.pdbx_strand_id
1 'polypeptide(L)'
;MRTDARRHHDPQVRGFASDNYAGVHPEVLEAIALANGGHQVAYGEDDYTGHLQRIMHSHFGPTAEAFPVFNGTGANVVALQALTDRWGAVISAESAHINVDEGGAPERVGGLKLLTVPTPDGKLTPELIDREAYGWDDEHRAMPQVVSITQNTELGTVYTPDEVRAICEHAHARGMKVHLDGARIANAAASLDVPMRTFTNTVGVDVLSFGGTKNGALFGEAVVVLNPDAVRAMKHLRKLSMQLASKMRFVSVQLEALLAKDLWLRNARHANAMAQRLAEGVRTVDGVEILYPVQANAVFARLPHEVTERLQKRFRFYFWDEKAGDVRWMCAFDTREDDVDAFVLALKEEMARGQ
;
A
#
# COMPACT_ATOMS: atom_id res chain seq x y z
N MET A 1 -36.25 -0.06 -15.48
CA MET A 1 -36.61 0.63 -14.21
C MET A 1 -35.50 1.60 -13.90
N ARG A 2 -35.78 2.90 -13.81
CA ARG A 2 -34.79 3.86 -13.24
C ARG A 2 -34.82 3.63 -11.73
N THR A 3 -33.66 3.35 -11.15
CA THR A 3 -33.51 3.28 -9.70
C THR A 3 -33.69 4.68 -9.13
N ASP A 4 -34.38 4.82 -7.99
CA ASP A 4 -34.43 6.08 -7.22
C ASP A 4 -33.11 6.40 -6.50
N ALA A 5 -32.01 5.87 -6.99
CA ALA A 5 -30.69 6.09 -6.42
C ALA A 5 -30.30 7.58 -6.52
N ARG A 6 -30.01 8.18 -5.38
CA ARG A 6 -29.58 9.58 -5.26
C ARG A 6 -28.12 9.63 -4.85
N ARG A 7 -27.42 10.62 -5.40
CA ARG A 7 -26.07 10.94 -4.92
C ARG A 7 -26.15 11.64 -3.55
N HIS A 8 -25.37 11.17 -2.57
CA HIS A 8 -25.37 11.69 -1.20
C HIS A 8 -24.16 12.58 -0.90
N HIS A 9 -23.29 12.82 -1.86
CA HIS A 9 -22.08 13.65 -1.71
C HIS A 9 -21.90 14.54 -2.94
N ASP A 10 -21.10 15.61 -2.79
CA ASP A 10 -20.67 16.44 -3.90
C ASP A 10 -19.50 15.75 -4.64
N PRO A 11 -19.66 15.37 -5.92
CA PRO A 11 -18.59 14.69 -6.67
C PRO A 11 -17.43 15.61 -7.07
N GLN A 12 -17.53 16.90 -6.81
CA GLN A 12 -16.46 17.88 -7.10
C GLN A 12 -15.52 18.08 -5.92
N VAL A 13 -15.93 17.71 -4.69
CA VAL A 13 -15.11 17.86 -3.50
C VAL A 13 -14.02 16.77 -3.47
N ARG A 14 -12.79 17.20 -3.29
CA ARG A 14 -11.63 16.33 -3.06
C ARG A 14 -10.91 16.73 -1.78
N GLY A 15 -10.29 15.76 -1.13
CA GLY A 15 -9.53 15.93 0.09
C GLY A 15 -8.12 15.36 -0.05
N PHE A 16 -7.28 15.67 0.92
CA PHE A 16 -5.89 15.23 0.97
C PHE A 16 -5.63 14.27 2.15
N ALA A 17 -6.69 13.62 2.67
CA ALA A 17 -6.56 12.73 3.83
C ALA A 17 -6.02 11.35 3.46
N SER A 18 -6.50 10.78 2.34
CA SER A 18 -6.14 9.44 1.91
C SER A 18 -6.50 9.21 0.44
N ASP A 19 -5.67 8.46 -0.27
CA ASP A 19 -5.95 7.93 -1.60
C ASP A 19 -7.11 6.90 -1.61
N ASN A 20 -7.51 6.38 -0.45
CA ASN A 20 -8.75 5.61 -0.29
C ASN A 20 -10.04 6.44 -0.44
N TYR A 21 -9.95 7.77 -0.48
CA TYR A 21 -11.13 8.64 -0.63
C TYR A 21 -11.54 8.83 -2.09
N ALA A 22 -10.62 8.56 -3.03
CA ALA A 22 -10.91 8.55 -4.45
C ALA A 22 -12.00 7.52 -4.79
N GLY A 23 -12.75 7.80 -5.83
CA GLY A 23 -13.71 6.86 -6.39
C GLY A 23 -13.04 5.72 -7.13
N VAL A 24 -13.84 4.95 -7.86
CA VAL A 24 -13.34 3.90 -8.75
C VAL A 24 -12.99 4.51 -10.11
N HIS A 25 -11.86 4.10 -10.68
CA HIS A 25 -11.49 4.56 -12.02
C HIS A 25 -12.53 4.11 -13.07
N PRO A 26 -12.95 4.97 -14.01
CA PRO A 26 -13.99 4.63 -14.99
C PRO A 26 -13.73 3.33 -15.78
N GLU A 27 -12.47 3.08 -16.20
CA GLU A 27 -12.10 1.85 -16.91
C GLU A 27 -12.30 0.59 -16.03
N VAL A 28 -12.12 0.71 -14.71
CA VAL A 28 -12.38 -0.38 -13.76
C VAL A 28 -13.88 -0.64 -13.60
N LEU A 29 -14.70 0.44 -13.52
CA LEU A 29 -16.16 0.29 -13.48
C LEU A 29 -16.70 -0.35 -14.75
N GLU A 30 -16.18 0.01 -15.91
CA GLU A 30 -16.53 -0.62 -17.20
C GLU A 30 -16.16 -2.10 -17.20
N ALA A 31 -14.97 -2.46 -16.72
CA ALA A 31 -14.54 -3.87 -16.63
C ALA A 31 -15.46 -4.69 -15.71
N ILE A 32 -15.87 -4.13 -14.56
CA ILE A 32 -16.86 -4.76 -13.66
C ILE A 32 -18.18 -4.98 -14.38
N ALA A 33 -18.67 -3.97 -15.13
CA ALA A 33 -19.94 -4.07 -15.89
C ALA A 33 -19.85 -5.13 -16.99
N LEU A 34 -18.73 -5.22 -17.70
CA LEU A 34 -18.48 -6.24 -18.73
C LEU A 34 -18.40 -7.65 -18.14
N ALA A 35 -17.83 -7.82 -16.96
CA ALA A 35 -17.78 -9.10 -16.26
C ALA A 35 -19.15 -9.54 -15.71
N ASN A 36 -20.13 -8.64 -15.69
CA ASN A 36 -21.49 -8.96 -15.22
C ASN A 36 -22.30 -9.61 -16.33
N GLY A 37 -22.93 -10.72 -16.00
CA GLY A 37 -23.75 -11.50 -16.94
C GLY A 37 -23.25 -12.93 -17.04
N GLY A 38 -24.15 -13.83 -17.46
CA GLY A 38 -23.87 -15.26 -17.51
C GLY A 38 -23.42 -15.85 -16.17
N HIS A 39 -23.04 -17.12 -16.19
CA HIS A 39 -22.50 -17.82 -15.03
C HIS A 39 -21.02 -18.13 -15.23
N GLN A 40 -20.23 -17.94 -14.18
CA GLN A 40 -18.85 -18.34 -14.09
C GLN A 40 -18.64 -19.19 -12.83
N VAL A 41 -17.67 -20.08 -12.82
CA VAL A 41 -17.35 -20.90 -11.66
C VAL A 41 -16.94 -19.98 -10.50
N ALA A 42 -17.37 -20.33 -9.30
CA ALA A 42 -17.13 -19.53 -8.10
C ALA A 42 -15.72 -19.74 -7.54
N TYR A 43 -15.35 -18.90 -6.57
CA TYR A 43 -14.16 -19.04 -5.72
C TYR A 43 -12.82 -18.99 -6.45
N GLY A 44 -12.75 -18.31 -7.60
CA GLY A 44 -11.50 -18.08 -8.34
C GLY A 44 -11.17 -19.13 -9.41
N GLU A 45 -12.14 -20.00 -9.74
CA GLU A 45 -12.04 -20.93 -10.86
C GLU A 45 -12.68 -20.37 -12.15
N ASP A 46 -12.92 -19.06 -12.17
CA ASP A 46 -13.48 -18.32 -13.30
C ASP A 46 -12.40 -17.88 -14.29
N ASP A 47 -12.83 -17.56 -15.52
CA ASP A 47 -11.94 -17.16 -16.61
C ASP A 47 -11.17 -15.85 -16.33
N TYR A 48 -11.78 -14.91 -15.59
CA TYR A 48 -11.15 -13.63 -15.22
C TYR A 48 -9.99 -13.86 -14.24
N THR A 49 -10.20 -14.72 -13.24
CA THR A 49 -9.12 -15.08 -12.31
C THR A 49 -7.99 -15.82 -13.02
N GLY A 50 -8.32 -16.71 -13.97
CA GLY A 50 -7.33 -17.36 -14.83
C GLY A 50 -6.57 -16.38 -15.73
N HIS A 51 -7.24 -15.33 -16.22
CA HIS A 51 -6.58 -14.28 -17.03
C HIS A 51 -5.70 -13.39 -16.17
N LEU A 52 -6.19 -12.96 -14.99
CA LEU A 52 -5.38 -12.21 -14.03
C LEU A 52 -4.08 -12.95 -13.68
N GLN A 53 -4.12 -14.28 -13.52
CA GLN A 53 -2.92 -15.07 -13.25
C GLN A 53 -1.88 -14.92 -14.37
N ARG A 54 -2.27 -14.92 -15.65
CA ARG A 54 -1.36 -14.69 -16.79
C ARG A 54 -0.78 -13.28 -16.79
N ILE A 55 -1.58 -12.28 -16.40
CA ILE A 55 -1.11 -10.90 -16.27
C ILE A 55 -0.09 -10.78 -15.13
N MET A 56 -0.33 -11.42 -14.00
CA MET A 56 0.62 -11.44 -12.87
C MET A 56 1.94 -12.11 -13.26
N HIS A 57 1.91 -13.17 -14.09
CA HIS A 57 3.14 -13.75 -14.65
C HIS A 57 3.93 -12.76 -15.51
N SER A 58 3.25 -11.90 -16.28
CA SER A 58 3.94 -10.89 -17.10
C SER A 58 4.61 -9.79 -16.27
N HIS A 59 4.01 -9.43 -15.12
CA HIS A 59 4.56 -8.40 -14.22
C HIS A 59 5.62 -8.93 -13.26
N PHE A 60 5.47 -10.16 -12.76
CA PHE A 60 6.27 -10.67 -11.64
C PHE A 60 7.06 -11.96 -11.96
N GLY A 61 6.91 -12.51 -13.17
CA GLY A 61 7.61 -13.72 -13.60
C GLY A 61 6.72 -14.98 -13.55
N PRO A 62 7.18 -16.08 -14.20
CA PRO A 62 6.35 -17.27 -14.43
C PRO A 62 6.02 -18.09 -13.18
N THR A 63 6.75 -17.90 -12.09
CA THR A 63 6.51 -18.57 -10.81
C THR A 63 5.51 -17.83 -9.91
N ALA A 64 5.16 -16.59 -10.25
CA ALA A 64 4.26 -15.78 -9.44
C ALA A 64 2.85 -16.38 -9.42
N GLU A 65 2.29 -16.64 -8.24
CA GLU A 65 0.91 -17.09 -8.07
C GLU A 65 0.10 -16.03 -7.30
N ALA A 66 -0.96 -15.53 -7.91
CA ALA A 66 -1.78 -14.47 -7.32
C ALA A 66 -3.05 -15.04 -6.67
N PHE A 67 -3.30 -14.61 -5.45
CA PHE A 67 -4.48 -14.94 -4.66
C PHE A 67 -5.27 -13.66 -4.36
N PRO A 68 -6.28 -13.31 -5.16
CA PRO A 68 -7.10 -12.12 -4.92
C PRO A 68 -7.79 -12.17 -3.56
N VAL A 69 -7.82 -11.02 -2.89
CA VAL A 69 -8.41 -10.80 -1.55
C VAL A 69 -9.15 -9.48 -1.51
N PHE A 70 -9.91 -9.19 -0.45
CA PHE A 70 -10.77 -8.01 -0.40
C PHE A 70 -10.04 -6.71 -0.03
N ASN A 71 -9.05 -6.78 0.85
CA ASN A 71 -8.39 -5.60 1.41
C ASN A 71 -6.93 -5.87 1.80
N GLY A 72 -6.17 -4.79 2.03
CA GLY A 72 -4.75 -4.83 2.36
C GLY A 72 -4.45 -5.54 3.67
N THR A 73 -5.22 -5.28 4.74
CA THR A 73 -5.06 -5.97 6.03
C THR A 73 -5.21 -7.48 5.87
N GLY A 74 -6.22 -7.92 5.09
CA GLY A 74 -6.39 -9.35 4.78
C GLY A 74 -5.24 -9.92 3.96
N ALA A 75 -4.67 -9.15 3.02
CA ALA A 75 -3.49 -9.55 2.26
C ALA A 75 -2.29 -9.75 3.18
N ASN A 76 -2.01 -8.77 4.05
CA ASN A 76 -0.89 -8.82 4.98
C ASN A 76 -1.02 -9.98 5.97
N VAL A 77 -2.18 -10.16 6.59
CA VAL A 77 -2.43 -11.28 7.52
C VAL A 77 -2.22 -12.63 6.84
N VAL A 78 -2.80 -12.84 5.65
CA VAL A 78 -2.68 -14.11 4.91
C VAL A 78 -1.24 -14.35 4.45
N ALA A 79 -0.57 -13.32 3.94
CA ALA A 79 0.82 -13.40 3.50
C ALA A 79 1.76 -13.76 4.66
N LEU A 80 1.65 -13.06 5.77
CA LEU A 80 2.51 -13.27 6.93
C LEU A 80 2.24 -14.64 7.59
N GLN A 81 0.98 -15.09 7.68
CA GLN A 81 0.65 -16.43 8.16
C GLN A 81 1.24 -17.54 7.28
N ALA A 82 1.31 -17.32 5.96
CA ALA A 82 1.86 -18.30 5.04
C ALA A 82 3.39 -18.43 5.14
N LEU A 83 4.05 -17.37 5.63
CA LEU A 83 5.50 -17.27 5.76
C LEU A 83 6.02 -17.69 7.16
N THR A 84 5.15 -17.72 8.18
CA THR A 84 5.55 -17.95 9.57
C THR A 84 4.99 -19.23 10.15
N ASP A 85 5.71 -19.84 11.08
CA ASP A 85 5.20 -20.86 11.99
C ASP A 85 4.55 -20.21 13.23
N ARG A 86 3.84 -21.00 14.03
CA ARG A 86 3.11 -20.51 15.22
C ARG A 86 4.00 -19.85 16.29
N TRP A 87 5.28 -20.17 16.33
CA TRP A 87 6.29 -19.59 17.22
C TRP A 87 7.13 -18.51 16.54
N GLY A 88 6.78 -18.19 15.28
CA GLY A 88 7.51 -17.23 14.47
C GLY A 88 7.17 -15.77 14.80
N ALA A 89 8.10 -14.90 14.45
CA ALA A 89 7.95 -13.46 14.56
C ALA A 89 8.29 -12.77 13.24
N VAL A 90 7.73 -11.57 13.08
CA VAL A 90 7.93 -10.70 11.92
C VAL A 90 8.67 -9.44 12.36
N ILE A 91 9.81 -9.15 11.76
CA ILE A 91 10.55 -7.91 11.97
C ILE A 91 10.00 -6.86 11.00
N SER A 92 9.62 -5.69 11.51
CA SER A 92 9.11 -4.57 10.70
C SER A 92 9.58 -3.23 11.23
N ALA A 93 9.47 -2.17 10.41
CA ALA A 93 9.59 -0.81 10.93
C ALA A 93 8.49 -0.52 11.97
N GLU A 94 8.77 0.30 12.97
CA GLU A 94 7.78 0.72 13.97
C GLU A 94 6.59 1.44 13.33
N SER A 95 6.83 2.20 12.24
CA SER A 95 5.82 2.90 11.46
C SER A 95 5.02 2.00 10.52
N ALA A 96 5.38 0.71 10.38
CA ALA A 96 4.72 -0.19 9.43
C ALA A 96 3.22 -0.32 9.71
N HIS A 97 2.40 -0.32 8.64
CA HIS A 97 0.94 -0.40 8.70
C HIS A 97 0.46 -1.62 9.50
N ILE A 98 1.13 -2.75 9.35
CA ILE A 98 0.85 -3.98 10.10
C ILE A 98 0.99 -3.81 11.63
N ASN A 99 1.79 -2.85 12.09
CA ASN A 99 1.97 -2.52 13.50
C ASN A 99 0.99 -1.44 13.98
N VAL A 100 0.72 -0.41 13.15
CA VAL A 100 0.06 0.82 13.59
C VAL A 100 -1.43 0.84 13.26
N ASP A 101 -1.83 0.45 12.02
CA ASP A 101 -3.13 0.79 11.44
C ASP A 101 -3.98 -0.43 11.00
N GLU A 102 -3.69 -1.63 11.51
CA GLU A 102 -4.48 -2.85 11.22
C GLU A 102 -5.25 -3.40 12.42
N GLY A 103 -5.43 -2.58 13.46
CA GLY A 103 -6.21 -2.96 14.65
C GLY A 103 -5.67 -4.19 15.39
N GLY A 104 -4.37 -4.50 15.23
CA GLY A 104 -3.73 -5.70 15.76
C GLY A 104 -4.11 -6.98 15.01
N ALA A 105 -4.58 -6.90 13.77
CA ALA A 105 -5.00 -8.07 12.99
C ALA A 105 -3.86 -9.07 12.75
N PRO A 106 -2.61 -8.68 12.44
CA PRO A 106 -1.52 -9.63 12.32
C PRO A 106 -1.31 -10.47 13.60
N GLU A 107 -1.41 -9.85 14.75
CA GLU A 107 -1.21 -10.50 16.05
C GLU A 107 -2.44 -11.32 16.47
N ARG A 108 -3.65 -10.75 16.38
CA ARG A 108 -4.88 -11.38 16.89
C ARG A 108 -5.47 -12.42 15.94
N VAL A 109 -5.48 -12.13 14.63
CA VAL A 109 -6.04 -13.01 13.60
C VAL A 109 -4.93 -13.88 13.01
N GLY A 110 -3.77 -13.28 12.71
CA GLY A 110 -2.59 -13.96 12.22
C GLY A 110 -1.94 -14.88 13.26
N GLY A 111 -2.08 -14.56 14.54
CA GLY A 111 -1.39 -15.25 15.64
C GLY A 111 0.11 -14.99 15.62
N LEU A 112 0.53 -13.85 15.10
CA LEU A 112 1.92 -13.48 14.89
C LEU A 112 2.48 -12.67 16.06
N LYS A 113 3.80 -12.63 16.19
CA LYS A 113 4.51 -11.64 17.01
C LYS A 113 5.20 -10.65 16.10
N LEU A 114 4.94 -9.35 16.29
CA LEU A 114 5.69 -8.30 15.63
C LEU A 114 6.89 -7.90 16.51
N LEU A 115 8.05 -7.78 15.88
CA LEU A 115 9.30 -7.25 16.44
C LEU A 115 9.60 -5.95 15.69
N THR A 116 9.29 -4.81 16.33
CA THR A 116 9.34 -3.51 15.66
C THR A 116 10.67 -2.82 15.90
N VAL A 117 11.15 -2.15 14.86
CA VAL A 117 12.42 -1.42 14.87
C VAL A 117 12.16 0.06 14.55
N PRO A 118 12.58 1.01 15.42
CA PRO A 118 12.54 2.43 15.08
C PRO A 118 13.41 2.74 13.87
N THR A 119 12.86 3.52 12.95
CA THR A 119 13.52 3.94 11.72
C THR A 119 13.36 5.45 11.52
N PRO A 120 14.34 6.14 10.91
CA PRO A 120 14.25 7.58 10.71
C PRO A 120 13.30 7.98 9.56
N ASP A 121 13.07 7.08 8.61
CA ASP A 121 12.39 7.35 7.34
C ASP A 121 11.42 6.23 6.91
N GLY A 122 11.09 5.30 7.82
CA GLY A 122 10.24 4.15 7.54
C GLY A 122 10.97 2.96 6.89
N LYS A 123 12.27 3.08 6.59
CA LYS A 123 13.04 2.02 5.94
C LYS A 123 13.83 1.19 6.94
N LEU A 124 13.75 -0.13 6.79
CA LEU A 124 14.70 -1.06 7.40
C LEU A 124 16.00 -1.10 6.59
N THR A 125 17.10 -1.39 7.29
CA THR A 125 18.39 -1.77 6.70
C THR A 125 18.86 -3.10 7.31
N PRO A 126 19.84 -3.79 6.72
CA PRO A 126 20.44 -4.98 7.33
C PRO A 126 20.83 -4.79 8.80
N GLU A 127 21.44 -3.67 9.14
CA GLU A 127 21.89 -3.34 10.50
C GLU A 127 20.72 -3.10 11.46
N LEU A 128 19.63 -2.51 10.95
CA LEU A 128 18.41 -2.31 11.73
C LEU A 128 17.69 -3.64 11.98
N ILE A 129 17.66 -4.52 10.98
CA ILE A 129 17.09 -5.87 11.11
C ILE A 129 17.82 -6.67 12.19
N ASP A 130 19.15 -6.57 12.27
CA ASP A 130 19.97 -7.28 13.25
C ASP A 130 19.66 -6.92 14.71
N ARG A 131 18.99 -5.81 14.96
CA ARG A 131 18.53 -5.45 16.32
C ARG A 131 17.51 -6.44 16.88
N GLU A 132 16.74 -7.06 16.01
CA GLU A 132 15.70 -8.03 16.38
C GLU A 132 15.97 -9.45 15.83
N ALA A 133 16.92 -9.60 14.91
CA ALA A 133 17.28 -10.87 14.28
C ALA A 133 18.27 -11.69 15.13
N TYR A 134 17.80 -12.17 16.29
CA TYR A 134 18.57 -13.03 17.22
C TYR A 134 17.65 -13.99 17.98
N GLY A 135 18.24 -14.97 18.67
CA GLY A 135 17.51 -15.89 19.56
C GLY A 135 16.81 -17.03 18.84
N TRP A 136 17.37 -17.52 17.72
CA TRP A 136 16.76 -18.65 16.97
C TRP A 136 16.66 -19.95 17.76
N ASP A 137 17.59 -20.21 18.68
CA ASP A 137 17.62 -21.40 19.53
C ASP A 137 17.11 -21.13 20.96
N ASP A 138 16.50 -19.96 21.20
CA ASP A 138 15.99 -19.56 22.51
C ASP A 138 14.47 -19.80 22.58
N GLU A 139 14.05 -20.84 23.33
CA GLU A 139 12.63 -21.17 23.52
C GLU A 139 11.81 -20.10 24.26
N HIS A 140 12.47 -19.12 24.90
CA HIS A 140 11.81 -18.01 25.58
C HIS A 140 11.50 -16.82 24.64
N ARG A 141 11.97 -16.86 23.39
CA ARG A 141 11.78 -15.80 22.41
C ARG A 141 11.00 -16.31 21.19
N ALA A 142 10.08 -15.49 20.69
CA ALA A 142 9.49 -15.75 19.38
C ALA A 142 10.57 -15.64 18.29
N MET A 143 10.72 -16.69 17.49
CA MET A 143 11.81 -16.87 16.53
C MET A 143 11.63 -15.93 15.32
N PRO A 144 12.56 -15.02 15.00
CA PRO A 144 12.49 -14.20 13.80
C PRO A 144 12.46 -15.06 12.54
N GLN A 145 11.39 -14.98 11.75
CA GLN A 145 11.20 -15.80 10.55
C GLN A 145 10.93 -14.97 9.30
N VAL A 146 10.45 -13.73 9.46
CA VAL A 146 10.09 -12.86 8.34
C VAL A 146 10.59 -11.44 8.60
N VAL A 147 11.11 -10.81 7.57
CA VAL A 147 11.29 -9.37 7.48
C VAL A 147 10.17 -8.81 6.61
N SER A 148 9.39 -7.86 7.14
CA SER A 148 8.32 -7.18 6.40
C SER A 148 8.71 -5.73 6.14
N ILE A 149 8.74 -5.33 4.86
CA ILE A 149 8.99 -3.95 4.42
C ILE A 149 7.77 -3.44 3.64
N THR A 150 7.62 -2.11 3.59
CA THR A 150 6.50 -1.46 2.87
C THR A 150 7.01 -0.61 1.71
N GLN A 151 6.43 -0.77 0.53
CA GLN A 151 6.83 -0.06 -0.69
C GLN A 151 5.61 0.62 -1.35
N ASN A 152 5.57 1.98 -1.40
CA ASN A 152 6.43 2.90 -0.64
C ASN A 152 6.07 2.89 0.85
N THR A 153 7.00 3.34 1.69
CA THR A 153 6.82 3.33 3.14
C THR A 153 5.65 4.23 3.58
N GLU A 154 5.22 4.06 4.82
CA GLU A 154 4.16 4.87 5.44
C GLU A 154 4.55 6.35 5.56
N LEU A 155 5.84 6.66 5.54
CA LEU A 155 6.40 8.02 5.54
C LEU A 155 6.63 8.57 4.11
N GLY A 156 6.19 7.85 3.07
CA GLY A 156 6.25 8.28 1.67
C GLY A 156 7.61 8.11 1.01
N THR A 157 8.59 7.53 1.68
CA THR A 157 9.91 7.21 1.12
C THR A 157 9.84 5.94 0.27
N VAL A 158 10.79 5.79 -0.65
CA VAL A 158 10.84 4.66 -1.61
C VAL A 158 12.15 3.93 -1.46
N TYR A 159 12.09 2.61 -1.29
CA TYR A 159 13.26 1.74 -1.38
C TYR A 159 13.74 1.64 -2.82
N THR A 160 15.04 1.79 -3.03
CA THR A 160 15.68 1.43 -4.31
C THR A 160 15.73 -0.09 -4.47
N PRO A 161 15.86 -0.61 -5.71
CA PRO A 161 16.05 -2.04 -5.93
C PRO A 161 17.25 -2.64 -5.18
N ASP A 162 18.34 -1.87 -5.02
CA ASP A 162 19.53 -2.32 -4.32
C ASP A 162 19.33 -2.37 -2.80
N GLU A 163 18.57 -1.44 -2.21
CA GLU A 163 18.16 -1.50 -0.80
C GLU A 163 17.30 -2.75 -0.53
N VAL A 164 16.30 -3.04 -1.39
CA VAL A 164 15.49 -4.24 -1.24
C VAL A 164 16.33 -5.51 -1.40
N ARG A 165 17.25 -5.53 -2.38
CA ARG A 165 18.17 -6.67 -2.57
C ARG A 165 19.01 -6.93 -1.32
N ALA A 166 19.62 -5.88 -0.75
CA ALA A 166 20.43 -6.01 0.44
C ALA A 166 19.63 -6.60 1.62
N ILE A 167 18.38 -6.19 1.79
CA ILE A 167 17.47 -6.75 2.80
C ILE A 167 17.17 -8.22 2.51
N CYS A 168 16.84 -8.58 1.27
CA CYS A 168 16.54 -9.96 0.89
C CYS A 168 17.74 -10.89 1.12
N GLU A 169 18.92 -10.51 0.64
CA GLU A 169 20.15 -11.28 0.83
C GLU A 169 20.48 -11.46 2.32
N HIS A 170 20.33 -10.40 3.10
CA HIS A 170 20.58 -10.42 4.53
C HIS A 170 19.61 -11.32 5.31
N ALA A 171 18.31 -11.22 4.99
CA ALA A 171 17.28 -12.05 5.60
C ALA A 171 17.45 -13.53 5.24
N HIS A 172 17.63 -13.83 3.94
CA HIS A 172 17.80 -15.21 3.46
C HIS A 172 19.06 -15.87 4.03
N ALA A 173 20.17 -15.13 4.15
CA ALA A 173 21.39 -15.66 4.77
C ALA A 173 21.20 -16.10 6.25
N ARG A 174 20.12 -15.61 6.90
CA ARG A 174 19.73 -15.96 8.28
C ARG A 174 18.54 -16.94 8.32
N GLY A 175 18.09 -17.46 7.17
CA GLY A 175 16.94 -18.34 7.08
C GLY A 175 15.58 -17.65 7.24
N MET A 176 15.54 -16.32 7.28
CA MET A 176 14.32 -15.52 7.27
C MET A 176 13.80 -15.33 5.86
N LYS A 177 12.51 -15.07 5.72
CA LYS A 177 11.82 -14.77 4.46
C LYS A 177 11.50 -13.27 4.39
N VAL A 178 11.20 -12.76 3.19
CA VAL A 178 10.87 -11.34 2.99
C VAL A 178 9.44 -11.18 2.46
N HIS A 179 8.64 -10.44 3.21
CA HIS A 179 7.34 -9.94 2.81
C HIS A 179 7.46 -8.47 2.40
N LEU A 180 6.80 -8.09 1.32
CA LEU A 180 6.67 -6.71 0.88
C LEU A 180 5.20 -6.30 0.89
N ASP A 181 4.84 -5.35 1.77
CA ASP A 181 3.57 -4.65 1.67
C ASP A 181 3.63 -3.67 0.50
N GLY A 182 2.92 -3.98 -0.56
CA GLY A 182 2.84 -3.22 -1.80
C GLY A 182 1.52 -2.46 -1.95
N ALA A 183 0.92 -1.97 -0.84
CA ALA A 183 -0.31 -1.19 -0.89
C ALA A 183 -0.23 0.02 -1.85
N ARG A 184 0.99 0.53 -2.08
CA ARG A 184 1.28 1.60 -3.05
C ARG A 184 2.44 1.25 -3.98
N ILE A 185 2.60 -0.01 -4.31
CA ILE A 185 3.69 -0.50 -5.19
C ILE A 185 3.71 0.21 -6.55
N ALA A 186 2.54 0.58 -7.06
CA ALA A 186 2.41 1.33 -8.31
C ALA A 186 3.09 2.71 -8.22
N ASN A 187 2.89 3.43 -7.09
CA ASN A 187 3.50 4.73 -6.87
C ASN A 187 5.03 4.62 -6.75
N ALA A 188 5.53 3.59 -6.08
CA ALA A 188 6.97 3.32 -6.00
C ALA A 188 7.57 3.00 -7.37
N ALA A 189 6.93 2.13 -8.16
CA ALA A 189 7.37 1.81 -9.52
C ALA A 189 7.40 3.04 -10.43
N ALA A 190 6.36 3.89 -10.33
CA ALA A 190 6.31 5.16 -11.07
C ALA A 190 7.41 6.14 -10.64
N SER A 191 7.73 6.20 -9.35
CA SER A 191 8.80 7.04 -8.81
C SER A 191 10.19 6.60 -9.27
N LEU A 192 10.43 5.30 -9.26
CA LEU A 192 11.71 4.68 -9.67
C LEU A 192 11.86 4.59 -11.20
N ASP A 193 10.76 4.76 -11.93
CA ASP A 193 10.65 4.52 -13.38
C ASP A 193 11.16 3.14 -13.82
N VAL A 194 10.80 2.10 -13.04
CA VAL A 194 11.18 0.71 -13.31
C VAL A 194 9.97 -0.23 -13.20
N PRO A 195 9.99 -1.39 -13.87
CA PRO A 195 8.98 -2.43 -13.65
C PRO A 195 8.94 -2.91 -12.20
N MET A 196 7.76 -3.23 -11.69
CA MET A 196 7.57 -3.71 -10.31
C MET A 196 8.46 -4.92 -9.97
N ARG A 197 8.68 -5.84 -10.92
CA ARG A 197 9.56 -7.00 -10.72
C ARG A 197 11.00 -6.64 -10.35
N THR A 198 11.48 -5.44 -10.74
CA THR A 198 12.86 -5.01 -10.52
C THR A 198 13.20 -4.90 -9.04
N PHE A 199 12.23 -4.52 -8.21
CA PHE A 199 12.39 -4.40 -6.75
C PHE A 199 11.49 -5.40 -5.97
N THR A 200 11.04 -6.46 -6.63
CA THR A 200 10.29 -7.56 -5.99
C THR A 200 10.94 -8.90 -6.31
N ASN A 201 10.43 -9.65 -7.30
CA ASN A 201 10.91 -10.99 -7.64
C ASN A 201 12.40 -11.01 -8.01
N THR A 202 12.88 -10.03 -8.78
CA THR A 202 14.29 -10.00 -9.26
C THR A 202 15.29 -9.85 -8.10
N VAL A 203 14.89 -9.29 -6.97
CA VAL A 203 15.75 -9.02 -5.82
C VAL A 203 15.52 -9.97 -4.64
N GLY A 204 14.56 -10.91 -4.76
CA GLY A 204 14.38 -11.98 -3.79
C GLY A 204 13.23 -11.78 -2.80
N VAL A 205 12.26 -10.90 -3.03
CA VAL A 205 11.04 -10.85 -2.22
C VAL A 205 10.27 -12.15 -2.37
N ASP A 206 9.86 -12.77 -1.25
CA ASP A 206 9.17 -14.07 -1.25
C ASP A 206 7.66 -13.93 -1.47
N VAL A 207 7.02 -12.96 -0.82
CA VAL A 207 5.58 -12.70 -0.95
C VAL A 207 5.33 -11.19 -0.97
N LEU A 208 4.43 -10.79 -1.87
CA LEU A 208 3.97 -9.42 -2.04
C LEU A 208 2.48 -9.31 -1.67
N SER A 209 2.11 -8.38 -0.82
CA SER A 209 0.74 -7.88 -0.70
C SER A 209 0.53 -6.79 -1.77
N PHE A 210 -0.10 -7.16 -2.90
CA PHE A 210 -0.29 -6.24 -4.02
C PHE A 210 -1.53 -5.37 -3.80
N GLY A 211 -1.37 -4.04 -3.89
CA GLY A 211 -2.44 -3.05 -3.71
C GLY A 211 -3.08 -2.59 -5.02
N GLY A 212 -4.41 -2.79 -5.16
CA GLY A 212 -5.21 -2.26 -6.27
C GLY A 212 -6.14 -1.13 -5.88
N THR A 213 -6.67 -1.16 -4.66
CA THR A 213 -7.71 -0.22 -4.18
C THR A 213 -7.25 1.24 -4.23
N LYS A 214 -6.08 1.54 -3.69
CA LYS A 214 -5.53 2.91 -3.65
C LYS A 214 -5.11 3.44 -5.02
N ASN A 215 -5.08 2.57 -6.03
CA ASN A 215 -4.71 2.91 -7.41
C ASN A 215 -5.90 2.89 -8.39
N GLY A 216 -7.14 2.95 -7.88
CA GLY A 216 -8.34 3.12 -8.68
C GLY A 216 -9.28 1.92 -8.77
N ALA A 217 -9.01 0.80 -8.08
CA ALA A 217 -9.99 -0.26 -7.92
C ALA A 217 -11.09 0.14 -6.92
N LEU A 218 -12.27 -0.49 -7.03
CA LEU A 218 -13.36 -0.35 -6.05
C LEU A 218 -12.96 -0.95 -4.70
N PHE A 219 -12.47 -2.15 -4.74
CA PHE A 219 -11.79 -2.92 -3.72
C PHE A 219 -11.13 -4.12 -4.42
N GLY A 220 -9.98 -4.50 -3.97
CA GLY A 220 -9.27 -5.65 -4.53
C GLY A 220 -7.78 -5.50 -4.38
N GLU A 221 -7.26 -6.47 -3.70
CA GLU A 221 -5.84 -6.67 -3.47
C GLU A 221 -5.49 -8.09 -3.90
N ALA A 222 -4.21 -8.44 -3.89
CA ALA A 222 -3.79 -9.83 -4.07
C ALA A 222 -2.59 -10.14 -3.19
N VAL A 223 -2.59 -11.33 -2.60
CA VAL A 223 -1.34 -11.93 -2.14
C VAL A 223 -0.66 -12.56 -3.35
N VAL A 224 0.52 -12.09 -3.71
CA VAL A 224 1.31 -12.61 -4.82
C VAL A 224 2.49 -13.38 -4.25
N VAL A 225 2.45 -14.69 -4.38
CA VAL A 225 3.55 -15.58 -4.01
C VAL A 225 4.59 -15.53 -5.13
N LEU A 226 5.77 -15.01 -4.83
CA LEU A 226 6.89 -14.88 -5.77
C LEU A 226 7.85 -16.08 -5.67
N ASN A 227 8.00 -16.60 -4.44
CA ASN A 227 8.77 -17.79 -4.10
C ASN A 227 7.84 -18.88 -3.55
N PRO A 228 7.38 -19.85 -4.37
CA PRO A 228 6.48 -20.90 -3.93
C PRO A 228 7.03 -21.78 -2.80
N ASP A 229 8.34 -21.95 -2.70
CA ASP A 229 8.97 -22.75 -1.66
C ASP A 229 8.95 -22.07 -0.27
N ALA A 230 8.72 -20.76 -0.23
CA ALA A 230 8.66 -19.99 1.01
C ALA A 230 7.33 -20.14 1.76
N VAL A 231 6.24 -20.52 1.07
CA VAL A 231 4.87 -20.44 1.60
C VAL A 231 4.25 -21.81 1.84
N ARG A 232 3.30 -21.85 2.77
CA ARG A 232 2.49 -23.04 3.04
C ARG A 232 1.01 -22.69 3.10
N ALA A 233 0.17 -23.63 2.64
CA ALA A 233 -1.28 -23.61 2.83
C ALA A 233 -2.01 -22.31 2.40
N MET A 234 -1.50 -21.55 1.43
CA MET A 234 -2.03 -20.24 1.00
C MET A 234 -3.54 -20.27 0.74
N LYS A 235 -4.04 -21.29 0.01
CA LYS A 235 -5.49 -21.44 -0.29
C LYS A 235 -6.33 -21.61 0.99
N HIS A 236 -5.82 -22.38 1.96
CA HIS A 236 -6.51 -22.62 3.23
C HIS A 236 -6.48 -21.38 4.12
N LEU A 237 -5.34 -20.69 4.21
CA LEU A 237 -5.19 -19.45 4.98
C LEU A 237 -6.09 -18.35 4.44
N ARG A 238 -6.15 -18.16 3.11
CA ARG A 238 -7.07 -17.21 2.49
C ARG A 238 -8.53 -17.50 2.85
N LYS A 239 -8.95 -18.77 2.83
CA LYS A 239 -10.32 -19.16 3.22
C LYS A 239 -10.57 -18.96 4.71
N LEU A 240 -9.61 -19.40 5.56
CA LEU A 240 -9.69 -19.27 7.02
C LEU A 240 -9.79 -17.80 7.45
N SER A 241 -9.03 -16.93 6.81
CA SER A 241 -9.04 -15.48 7.05
C SER A 241 -10.19 -14.74 6.37
N MET A 242 -11.20 -15.47 5.84
CA MET A 242 -12.42 -14.92 5.22
C MET A 242 -12.15 -14.07 3.97
N GLN A 243 -11.00 -14.22 3.33
CA GLN A 243 -10.57 -13.45 2.17
C GLN A 243 -10.90 -14.11 0.81
N LEU A 244 -11.58 -15.26 0.80
CA LEU A 244 -12.00 -15.94 -0.42
C LEU A 244 -13.44 -15.52 -0.82
N ALA A 245 -13.53 -14.61 -1.80
CA ALA A 245 -14.82 -14.20 -2.36
C ALA A 245 -15.49 -15.32 -3.19
N SER A 246 -16.80 -15.49 -3.06
CA SER A 246 -17.55 -16.42 -3.92
C SER A 246 -17.57 -15.95 -5.38
N LYS A 247 -17.86 -14.68 -5.64
CA LYS A 247 -17.85 -14.09 -6.97
C LYS A 247 -16.51 -13.44 -7.26
N MET A 248 -15.44 -14.25 -7.21
CA MET A 248 -14.04 -13.78 -7.32
C MET A 248 -13.78 -13.01 -8.62
N ARG A 249 -14.48 -13.35 -9.71
CA ARG A 249 -14.35 -12.64 -11.00
C ARG A 249 -14.44 -11.12 -10.88
N PHE A 250 -15.26 -10.61 -9.94
CA PHE A 250 -15.42 -9.16 -9.75
C PHE A 250 -14.24 -8.51 -9.01
N VAL A 251 -13.49 -9.26 -8.23
CA VAL A 251 -12.20 -8.79 -7.67
C VAL A 251 -11.14 -8.87 -8.77
N SER A 252 -11.05 -10.01 -9.43
CA SER A 252 -10.01 -10.30 -10.44
C SER A 252 -10.06 -9.34 -11.63
N VAL A 253 -11.25 -9.03 -12.15
CA VAL A 253 -11.40 -8.14 -13.32
C VAL A 253 -10.94 -6.71 -13.04
N GLN A 254 -11.01 -6.25 -11.79
CA GLN A 254 -10.54 -4.93 -11.40
C GLN A 254 -9.01 -4.86 -11.44
N LEU A 255 -8.34 -5.88 -10.91
CA LEU A 255 -6.88 -6.00 -10.98
C LEU A 255 -6.42 -6.22 -12.42
N GLU A 256 -7.18 -6.99 -13.21
CA GLU A 256 -6.95 -7.14 -14.64
C GLU A 256 -7.01 -5.78 -15.35
N ALA A 257 -8.07 -4.98 -15.13
CA ALA A 257 -8.23 -3.66 -15.75
C ALA A 257 -7.09 -2.71 -15.41
N LEU A 258 -6.58 -2.76 -14.17
CA LEU A 258 -5.42 -1.97 -13.76
C LEU A 258 -4.14 -2.40 -14.48
N LEU A 259 -3.89 -3.72 -14.59
CA LEU A 259 -2.59 -4.29 -14.95
C LEU A 259 -2.44 -4.68 -16.41
N ALA A 260 -3.53 -4.98 -17.14
CA ALA A 260 -3.49 -5.46 -18.52
C ALA A 260 -2.92 -4.43 -19.50
N LYS A 261 -3.06 -3.14 -19.15
CA LYS A 261 -2.49 -1.99 -19.85
C LYS A 261 -1.84 -1.09 -18.78
N ASP A 262 -1.37 0.07 -19.19
CA ASP A 262 -0.64 0.99 -18.31
C ASP A 262 -1.54 1.81 -17.36
N LEU A 263 -2.76 1.39 -17.06
CA LEU A 263 -3.67 2.15 -16.20
C LEU A 263 -3.07 2.36 -14.80
N TRP A 264 -2.54 1.29 -14.19
CA TRP A 264 -1.88 1.35 -12.89
C TRP A 264 -0.74 2.39 -12.87
N LEU A 265 0.05 2.47 -13.95
CA LEU A 265 1.20 3.37 -14.06
C LEU A 265 0.75 4.81 -14.32
N ARG A 266 -0.27 5.01 -15.19
CA ARG A 266 -0.85 6.34 -15.44
C ARG A 266 -1.42 6.94 -14.15
N ASN A 267 -2.18 6.16 -13.39
CA ASN A 267 -2.77 6.57 -12.13
C ASN A 267 -1.69 6.93 -11.09
N ALA A 268 -0.66 6.10 -10.95
CA ALA A 268 0.43 6.33 -10.02
C ALA A 268 1.28 7.56 -10.39
N ARG A 269 1.64 7.69 -11.68
CA ARG A 269 2.39 8.87 -12.16
C ARG A 269 1.63 10.16 -11.92
N HIS A 270 0.32 10.16 -12.17
CA HIS A 270 -0.52 11.32 -11.91
C HIS A 270 -0.56 11.68 -10.41
N ALA A 271 -0.82 10.72 -9.53
CA ALA A 271 -0.86 10.94 -8.09
C ALA A 271 0.49 11.47 -7.55
N ASN A 272 1.61 10.89 -8.01
CA ASN A 272 2.95 11.36 -7.65
C ASN A 272 3.22 12.78 -8.17
N ALA A 273 2.82 13.11 -9.41
CA ALA A 273 2.98 14.45 -9.97
C ALA A 273 2.19 15.50 -9.19
N MET A 274 0.97 15.17 -8.74
CA MET A 274 0.17 16.06 -7.90
C MET A 274 0.80 16.29 -6.53
N ALA A 275 1.42 15.27 -5.93
CA ALA A 275 2.16 15.43 -4.68
C ALA A 275 3.43 16.29 -4.86
N GLN A 276 4.14 16.15 -5.97
CA GLN A 276 5.27 17.03 -6.29
C GLN A 276 4.81 18.48 -6.47
N ARG A 277 3.73 18.72 -7.24
CA ARG A 277 3.14 20.07 -7.39
C ARG A 277 2.75 20.66 -6.04
N LEU A 278 2.13 19.86 -5.18
CA LEU A 278 1.77 20.28 -3.82
C LEU A 278 3.02 20.67 -3.02
N ALA A 279 4.05 19.84 -3.03
CA ALA A 279 5.30 20.11 -2.32
C ALA A 279 6.02 21.36 -2.84
N GLU A 280 6.05 21.57 -4.15
CA GLU A 280 6.60 22.80 -4.76
C GLU A 280 5.85 24.04 -4.28
N GLY A 281 4.52 24.00 -4.27
CA GLY A 281 3.70 25.07 -3.75
C GLY A 281 3.94 25.34 -2.26
N VAL A 282 4.01 24.30 -1.45
CA VAL A 282 4.24 24.37 0.00
C VAL A 282 5.61 24.96 0.33
N ARG A 283 6.67 24.62 -0.42
CA ARG A 283 8.02 25.21 -0.23
C ARG A 283 8.07 26.72 -0.39
N THR A 284 7.07 27.32 -1.01
CA THR A 284 6.95 28.80 -1.16
C THR A 284 6.25 29.46 0.02
N VAL A 285 5.88 28.70 1.06
CA VAL A 285 5.13 29.19 2.22
C VAL A 285 6.04 29.24 3.44
N ASP A 286 6.35 30.43 3.92
CA ASP A 286 7.19 30.61 5.09
C ASP A 286 6.55 29.99 6.34
N GLY A 287 7.36 29.33 7.17
CA GLY A 287 6.92 28.70 8.41
C GLY A 287 6.28 27.31 8.25
N VAL A 288 6.33 26.72 7.06
CA VAL A 288 5.96 25.32 6.81
C VAL A 288 7.21 24.52 6.46
N GLU A 289 7.42 23.42 7.18
CA GLU A 289 8.54 22.49 6.99
C GLU A 289 8.05 21.21 6.31
N ILE A 290 8.71 20.75 5.24
CA ILE A 290 8.50 19.42 4.66
C ILE A 290 9.46 18.46 5.36
N LEU A 291 8.89 17.42 6.02
CA LEU A 291 9.61 16.55 6.94
C LEU A 291 10.40 15.43 6.25
N TYR A 292 9.89 14.92 5.13
CA TYR A 292 10.51 13.81 4.38
C TYR A 292 10.62 14.15 2.89
N PRO A 293 11.54 13.51 2.16
CA PRO A 293 11.57 13.60 0.70
C PRO A 293 10.24 13.15 0.09
N VAL A 294 9.66 13.96 -0.79
CA VAL A 294 8.42 13.61 -1.49
C VAL A 294 8.77 12.69 -2.67
N GLN A 295 8.72 11.39 -2.44
CA GLN A 295 9.12 10.38 -3.43
C GLN A 295 7.92 9.65 -4.04
N ALA A 296 6.74 9.77 -3.45
CA ALA A 296 5.51 9.14 -3.92
C ALA A 296 4.34 10.15 -3.85
N ASN A 297 3.14 9.69 -3.55
CA ASN A 297 1.91 10.49 -3.58
C ASN A 297 1.55 11.18 -2.27
N ALA A 298 2.47 11.29 -1.31
CA ALA A 298 2.24 11.92 -0.01
C ALA A 298 3.27 13.03 0.29
N VAL A 299 2.80 14.10 0.94
CA VAL A 299 3.59 15.19 1.50
C VAL A 299 3.38 15.19 3.01
N PHE A 300 4.48 15.09 3.76
CA PHE A 300 4.48 15.24 5.21
C PHE A 300 5.05 16.60 5.55
N ALA A 301 4.30 17.36 6.34
CA ALA A 301 4.70 18.72 6.68
C ALA A 301 4.42 19.04 8.14
N ARG A 302 5.15 20.01 8.68
CA ARG A 302 4.92 20.63 9.98
C ARG A 302 4.52 22.06 9.82
N LEU A 303 3.46 22.46 10.52
CA LEU A 303 2.94 23.83 10.54
C LEU A 303 2.23 24.09 11.88
N PRO A 304 1.95 25.39 12.21
CA PRO A 304 1.25 25.70 13.45
C PRO A 304 -0.12 25.03 13.56
N HIS A 305 -0.42 24.46 14.72
CA HIS A 305 -1.64 23.70 14.99
C HIS A 305 -2.91 24.46 14.61
N GLU A 306 -2.98 25.75 14.99
CA GLU A 306 -4.13 26.61 14.68
C GLU A 306 -4.35 26.80 13.16
N VAL A 307 -3.26 26.83 12.37
CA VAL A 307 -3.36 26.88 10.90
C VAL A 307 -3.94 25.58 10.38
N THR A 308 -3.46 24.45 10.90
CA THR A 308 -3.98 23.11 10.54
C THR A 308 -5.49 23.03 10.80
N GLU A 309 -5.95 23.43 11.99
CA GLU A 309 -7.38 23.41 12.33
C GLU A 309 -8.23 24.31 11.41
N ARG A 310 -7.71 25.48 11.02
CA ARG A 310 -8.44 26.37 10.08
C ARG A 310 -8.50 25.77 8.67
N LEU A 311 -7.41 25.16 8.18
CA LEU A 311 -7.37 24.49 6.89
C LEU A 311 -8.30 23.27 6.85
N GLN A 312 -8.39 22.51 7.94
CA GLN A 312 -9.28 21.34 8.05
C GLN A 312 -10.77 21.69 7.93
N LYS A 313 -11.16 22.95 8.15
CA LYS A 313 -12.53 23.44 7.90
C LYS A 313 -12.85 23.56 6.40
N ARG A 314 -11.82 23.67 5.55
CA ARG A 314 -11.92 23.84 4.08
C ARG A 314 -11.57 22.56 3.32
N PHE A 315 -10.57 21.80 3.83
CA PHE A 315 -10.02 20.62 3.17
C PHE A 315 -9.96 19.45 4.16
N ARG A 316 -10.29 18.25 3.69
CA ARG A 316 -10.19 17.05 4.53
C ARG A 316 -8.77 16.50 4.49
N PHE A 317 -8.09 16.47 5.64
CA PHE A 317 -6.82 15.78 5.89
C PHE A 317 -6.66 15.54 7.39
N TYR A 318 -5.61 14.79 7.80
CA TYR A 318 -5.38 14.41 9.20
C TYR A 318 -4.08 14.97 9.73
N PHE A 319 -4.01 15.16 11.04
CA PHE A 319 -2.74 15.18 11.74
C PHE A 319 -2.08 13.80 11.60
N TRP A 320 -0.77 13.78 11.36
CA TRP A 320 0.06 12.59 11.42
C TRP A 320 0.60 12.39 12.83
N ASP A 321 1.17 13.46 13.41
CA ASP A 321 1.47 13.59 14.84
C ASP A 321 0.92 14.93 15.32
N GLU A 322 -0.20 14.85 16.07
CA GLU A 322 -0.89 16.04 16.57
C GLU A 322 -0.03 16.83 17.57
N LYS A 323 0.79 16.15 18.37
CA LYS A 323 1.65 16.80 19.37
C LYS A 323 2.79 17.59 18.71
N ALA A 324 3.35 17.05 17.64
CA ALA A 324 4.42 17.69 16.88
C ALA A 324 3.89 18.76 15.90
N GLY A 325 2.59 18.75 15.59
CA GLY A 325 1.98 19.58 14.54
C GLY A 325 2.23 19.02 13.15
N ASP A 326 2.54 17.74 13.04
CA ASP A 326 2.83 17.09 11.77
C ASP A 326 1.52 16.68 11.09
N VAL A 327 1.45 16.91 9.80
CA VAL A 327 0.32 16.55 8.95
C VAL A 327 0.78 15.70 7.77
N ARG A 328 -0.15 14.90 7.23
CA ARG A 328 0.03 14.19 5.97
C ARG A 328 -1.00 14.67 4.96
N TRP A 329 -0.53 15.08 3.79
CA TRP A 329 -1.35 15.38 2.63
C TRP A 329 -1.10 14.35 1.54
N MET A 330 -2.15 13.68 1.10
CA MET A 330 -2.06 12.57 0.15
C MET A 330 -2.84 12.88 -1.11
N CYS A 331 -2.22 12.70 -2.26
CA CYS A 331 -2.83 12.83 -3.58
C CYS A 331 -3.26 11.46 -4.10
N ALA A 332 -4.37 11.43 -4.82
CA ALA A 332 -4.93 10.25 -5.44
C ALA A 332 -4.87 10.34 -6.98
N PHE A 333 -5.25 9.28 -7.66
CA PHE A 333 -5.26 9.23 -9.13
C PHE A 333 -6.24 10.24 -9.77
N ASP A 334 -7.20 10.78 -9.01
CA ASP A 334 -8.20 11.75 -9.45
C ASP A 334 -8.00 13.15 -8.88
N THR A 335 -6.93 13.41 -8.13
CA THR A 335 -6.55 14.73 -7.64
C THR A 335 -6.23 15.64 -8.83
N ARG A 336 -6.82 16.84 -8.89
CA ARG A 336 -6.62 17.78 -9.99
C ARG A 336 -5.60 18.85 -9.61
N GLU A 337 -4.99 19.49 -10.62
CA GLU A 337 -4.11 20.64 -10.41
C GLU A 337 -4.81 21.78 -9.67
N ASP A 338 -6.06 22.09 -10.05
CA ASP A 338 -6.87 23.12 -9.40
C ASP A 338 -7.12 22.81 -7.90
N ASP A 339 -7.27 21.55 -7.53
CA ASP A 339 -7.44 21.16 -6.12
C ASP A 339 -6.16 21.44 -5.32
N VAL A 340 -4.99 21.15 -5.91
CA VAL A 340 -3.68 21.42 -5.32
C VAL A 340 -3.43 22.92 -5.20
N ASP A 341 -3.69 23.68 -6.26
CA ASP A 341 -3.48 25.14 -6.29
C ASP A 341 -4.39 25.85 -5.28
N ALA A 342 -5.65 25.43 -5.18
CA ALA A 342 -6.59 25.96 -4.19
C ALA A 342 -6.14 25.66 -2.76
N PHE A 343 -5.57 24.47 -2.52
CA PHE A 343 -5.02 24.10 -1.21
C PHE A 343 -3.80 24.95 -0.85
N VAL A 344 -2.85 25.12 -1.76
CA VAL A 344 -1.64 25.93 -1.54
C VAL A 344 -2.01 27.41 -1.31
N LEU A 345 -2.98 27.95 -2.06
CA LEU A 345 -3.47 29.30 -1.84
C LEU A 345 -4.08 29.46 -0.44
N ALA A 346 -4.92 28.52 -0.03
CA ALA A 346 -5.51 28.52 1.30
C ALA A 346 -4.45 28.44 2.41
N LEU A 347 -3.42 27.61 2.22
CA LEU A 347 -2.31 27.49 3.17
C LEU A 347 -1.59 28.84 3.33
N LYS A 348 -1.30 29.54 2.23
CA LYS A 348 -0.69 30.88 2.26
C LYS A 348 -1.56 31.88 3.02
N GLU A 349 -2.87 31.90 2.74
CA GLU A 349 -3.83 32.78 3.40
C GLU A 349 -3.86 32.52 4.93
N GLU A 350 -3.92 31.26 5.35
CA GLU A 350 -4.03 30.93 6.77
C GLU A 350 -2.70 31.13 7.53
N MET A 351 -1.55 30.94 6.88
CA MET A 351 -0.25 31.28 7.46
C MET A 351 -0.10 32.78 7.66
N ALA A 352 -0.52 33.61 6.69
CA ALA A 352 -0.47 35.07 6.80
C ALA A 352 -1.40 35.65 7.89
N ARG A 353 -2.50 34.96 8.26
CA ARG A 353 -3.41 35.37 9.35
C ARG A 353 -2.84 35.09 10.75
N GLY A 354 -1.84 34.23 10.84
CA GLY A 354 -1.20 33.84 12.11
C GLY A 354 0.02 34.68 12.48
N GLN A 355 0.42 35.58 11.60
CA GLN A 355 1.45 36.59 11.84
C GLN A 355 0.80 37.93 12.25
#